data_55ff5a48465598b76810d34abb498014
#
_entry.id   55ff5a48465598b76810d34abb498014
#
_cell.length_a   1.000
_cell.length_b   1.000
_cell.length_c   1.000
_cell.angle_alpha   90.00
_cell.angle_beta   90.00
_cell.angle_gamma   90.00
#
_symmetry.space_group_name_H-M   'P 1'
#
loop_
_entity.id
_entity.type
_entity.pdbx_description
1 polymer ?
#
loop_
_entity_poly.entity_id
_entity_poly.type
_entity_poly.pdbx_seq_one_letter_code
_entity_poly.pdbx_strand_id
1 'polypeptide(L)'
;MATHPYQHDILVIGSGAAGLTAALALAETRKVVVLAKGSLTGGSTAWAQGGIAAVLDAGDTFENHVRDTMIAGAGLNDRETVEFVIERAPASIDRLSELLSLIHI
;
A
#
# COMPACT_ATOMS: atom_id res chain seq x y z
N MET A 1 1.56 -39.62 0.81
CA MET A 1 1.72 -38.42 1.66
C MET A 1 0.47 -37.57 1.56
N ALA A 2 -0.24 -37.36 2.65
CA ALA A 2 -1.35 -36.42 2.63
C ALA A 2 -0.79 -35.02 2.36
N THR A 3 -1.14 -34.43 1.20
CA THR A 3 -0.88 -33.02 0.94
C THR A 3 -1.72 -32.22 1.91
N HIS A 4 -1.10 -31.51 2.84
CA HIS A 4 -1.81 -30.58 3.69
C HIS A 4 -2.43 -29.50 2.79
N PRO A 5 -3.76 -29.35 2.78
CA PRO A 5 -4.44 -28.41 1.87
C PRO A 5 -4.09 -26.93 2.13
N TYR A 6 -3.35 -26.65 3.18
CA TYR A 6 -2.99 -25.31 3.64
C TYR A 6 -1.48 -25.02 3.57
N GLN A 7 -0.76 -25.63 2.65
CA GLN A 7 0.64 -25.29 2.43
C GLN A 7 0.78 -24.02 1.59
N HIS A 8 1.31 -22.97 2.19
CA HIS A 8 1.61 -21.70 1.55
C HIS A 8 3.06 -21.31 1.85
N ASP A 9 3.67 -20.56 0.94
CA ASP A 9 5.05 -20.08 1.10
C ASP A 9 5.09 -18.84 1.98
N ILE A 10 4.03 -18.01 1.92
CA ILE A 10 3.96 -16.71 2.58
C ILE A 10 2.60 -16.52 3.23
N LEU A 11 2.62 -16.06 4.47
CA LEU A 11 1.45 -15.59 5.20
C LEU A 11 1.50 -14.07 5.33
N VAL A 12 0.48 -13.40 4.80
CA VAL A 12 0.26 -11.96 5.00
C VAL A 12 -0.84 -11.78 6.04
N ILE A 13 -0.52 -11.08 7.12
CA ILE A 13 -1.48 -10.80 8.19
C ILE A 13 -2.01 -9.38 8.00
N GLY A 14 -3.28 -9.28 7.63
CA GLY A 14 -3.99 -8.04 7.37
C GLY A 14 -4.39 -7.88 5.91
N SER A 15 -5.64 -7.48 5.69
CA SER A 15 -6.25 -7.30 4.37
C SER A 15 -6.48 -5.82 4.00
N GLY A 16 -5.71 -4.92 4.59
CA GLY A 16 -5.67 -3.51 4.19
C GLY A 16 -4.82 -3.29 2.93
N ALA A 17 -4.73 -2.05 2.48
CA ALA A 17 -4.01 -1.69 1.26
C ALA A 17 -2.56 -2.22 1.22
N ALA A 18 -1.82 -2.10 2.32
CA ALA A 18 -0.44 -2.59 2.40
C ALA A 18 -0.35 -4.11 2.27
N GLY A 19 -1.18 -4.84 3.03
CA GLY A 19 -1.20 -6.31 2.99
C GLY A 19 -1.60 -6.85 1.63
N LEU A 20 -2.64 -6.28 1.01
CA LEU A 20 -3.09 -6.70 -0.32
C LEU A 20 -2.08 -6.36 -1.41
N THR A 21 -1.42 -5.20 -1.33
CA THR A 21 -0.35 -4.82 -2.28
C THR A 21 0.83 -5.81 -2.19
N ALA A 22 1.26 -6.14 -0.99
CA ALA A 22 2.31 -7.14 -0.78
C ALA A 22 1.88 -8.52 -1.28
N ALA A 23 0.66 -8.95 -0.95
CA ALA A 23 0.13 -10.24 -1.38
C ALA A 23 0.07 -10.37 -2.90
N LEU A 24 -0.42 -9.36 -3.60
CA LEU A 24 -0.48 -9.35 -5.07
C LEU A 24 0.90 -9.43 -5.71
N ALA A 25 1.87 -8.66 -5.22
CA ALA A 25 3.23 -8.69 -5.74
C ALA A 25 3.91 -10.04 -5.51
N LEU A 26 3.73 -10.63 -4.34
CA LEU A 26 4.34 -11.92 -3.98
C LEU A 26 3.66 -13.11 -4.67
N ALA A 27 2.37 -13.00 -4.97
CA ALA A 27 1.58 -14.07 -5.61
C ALA A 27 2.01 -14.36 -7.06
N GLU A 28 2.76 -13.47 -7.69
CA GLU A 28 3.34 -13.70 -9.02
C GLU A 28 4.33 -14.90 -9.02
N THR A 29 4.97 -15.17 -7.90
CA THR A 29 6.02 -16.20 -7.81
C THR A 29 5.87 -17.16 -6.62
N ARG A 30 4.94 -16.92 -5.71
CA ARG A 30 4.78 -17.68 -4.47
C ARG A 30 3.31 -18.00 -4.17
N LYS A 31 3.08 -19.04 -3.41
CA LYS A 31 1.75 -19.32 -2.85
C LYS A 31 1.52 -18.45 -1.63
N VAL A 32 0.64 -17.48 -1.75
CA VAL A 32 0.36 -16.51 -0.69
C VAL A 32 -1.00 -16.78 -0.07
N VAL A 33 -1.08 -16.69 1.24
CA VAL A 33 -2.35 -16.64 1.98
C VAL A 33 -2.46 -15.33 2.73
N VAL A 34 -3.64 -14.72 2.68
CA VAL A 34 -3.95 -13.50 3.45
C VAL A 34 -4.87 -13.89 4.59
N LEU A 35 -4.46 -13.56 5.81
CA LEU A 35 -5.25 -13.76 7.02
C LEU A 35 -5.82 -12.42 7.49
N ALA A 36 -7.14 -12.34 7.59
CA ALA A 36 -7.85 -11.22 8.18
C ALA A 36 -8.58 -11.65 9.45
N LYS A 37 -8.76 -10.73 10.39
CA LYS A 37 -9.52 -11.01 11.62
C LYS A 37 -11.03 -11.17 11.40
N GLY A 38 -11.50 -10.86 10.21
CA GLY A 38 -12.91 -10.92 9.81
C GLY A 38 -13.01 -11.00 8.29
N SER A 39 -13.98 -10.31 7.71
CA SER A 39 -14.09 -10.19 6.25
C SER A 39 -12.85 -9.53 5.64
N LEU A 40 -12.42 -9.96 4.46
CA LEU A 40 -11.33 -9.33 3.71
C LEU A 40 -11.59 -7.85 3.41
N THR A 41 -12.84 -7.45 3.30
CA THR A 41 -13.29 -6.07 3.06
C THR A 41 -13.67 -5.31 4.33
N GLY A 42 -13.42 -5.87 5.51
CA GLY A 42 -13.83 -5.29 6.80
C GLY A 42 -12.89 -4.20 7.33
N GLY A 43 -11.80 -3.90 6.66
CA GLY A 43 -10.80 -2.93 7.09
C GLY A 43 -11.08 -1.50 6.68
N SER A 44 -10.32 -0.56 7.24
CA SER A 44 -10.45 0.88 6.96
C SER A 44 -10.27 1.23 5.48
N THR A 45 -9.47 0.49 4.75
CA THR A 45 -9.24 0.70 3.31
C THR A 45 -10.52 0.62 2.49
N ALA A 46 -11.43 -0.31 2.81
CA ALA A 46 -12.71 -0.45 2.11
C ALA A 46 -13.67 0.72 2.36
N TRP A 47 -13.49 1.45 3.46
CA TRP A 47 -14.33 2.57 3.87
C TRP A 47 -13.68 3.93 3.60
N ALA A 48 -12.43 3.95 3.13
CA ALA A 48 -11.71 5.18 2.83
C ALA A 48 -12.41 5.94 1.70
N GLN A 49 -12.63 7.25 1.91
CA GLN A 49 -13.26 8.16 0.95
C GLN A 49 -12.36 9.34 0.58
N GLY A 50 -11.15 9.38 1.12
CA GLY A 50 -10.16 10.42 0.84
C GLY A 50 -9.32 10.12 -0.38
N GLY A 51 -8.55 11.13 -0.78
CA GLY A 51 -7.51 10.97 -1.79
C GLY A 51 -6.17 10.52 -1.19
N ILE A 52 -5.20 10.35 -2.05
CA ILE A 52 -3.80 10.12 -1.69
C ILE A 52 -3.01 11.34 -2.14
N ALA A 53 -2.23 11.92 -1.22
CA ALA A 53 -1.32 13.00 -1.56
C ALA A 53 -0.01 12.44 -2.15
N ALA A 54 0.39 12.97 -3.30
CA ALA A 54 1.66 12.64 -3.94
C ALA A 54 2.16 13.85 -4.74
N VAL A 55 3.47 13.94 -4.93
CA VAL A 55 4.08 14.99 -5.75
C VAL A 55 4.02 14.55 -7.22
N LEU A 56 3.01 15.04 -7.94
CA LEU A 56 2.76 14.70 -9.35
C LEU A 56 2.85 15.92 -10.27
N ASP A 57 2.65 17.12 -9.72
CA ASP A 57 2.67 18.37 -10.47
C ASP A 57 4.09 18.95 -10.52
N ALA A 58 4.47 19.54 -11.66
CA ALA A 58 5.77 20.18 -11.85
C ALA A 58 6.00 21.40 -10.95
N GLY A 59 4.94 21.99 -10.40
CA GLY A 59 5.00 23.10 -9.46
C GLY A 59 5.21 22.69 -8.00
N ASP A 60 5.21 21.40 -7.70
CA ASP A 60 5.44 20.88 -6.36
C ASP A 60 6.80 20.16 -6.26
N THR A 61 7.27 19.92 -5.03
CA THR A 61 8.55 19.27 -4.77
C THR A 61 8.43 18.24 -3.65
N PHE A 62 9.27 17.21 -3.69
CA PHE A 62 9.38 16.25 -2.60
C PHE A 62 9.72 16.94 -1.28
N GLU A 63 10.63 17.90 -1.30
CA GLU A 63 11.04 18.64 -0.09
C GLU A 63 9.88 19.41 0.54
N ASN A 64 9.01 20.04 -0.24
CA ASN A 64 7.80 20.68 0.27
C ASN A 64 6.88 19.68 0.96
N HIS A 65 6.62 18.54 0.32
CA HIS A 65 5.77 17.50 0.89
C HIS A 65 6.39 16.87 2.15
N VAL A 66 7.70 16.61 2.15
CA VAL A 66 8.43 16.14 3.34
C VAL A 66 8.30 17.13 4.49
N ARG A 67 8.58 18.41 4.23
CA ARG A 67 8.47 19.46 5.24
C ARG A 67 7.07 19.52 5.85
N ASP A 68 6.04 19.55 5.02
CA ASP A 68 4.67 19.65 5.47
C ASP A 68 4.24 18.41 6.27
N THR A 69 4.69 17.23 5.87
CA THR A 69 4.49 15.97 6.61
C THR A 69 5.19 15.98 7.96
N MET A 70 6.43 16.47 8.01
CA MET A 70 7.19 16.60 9.28
C MET A 70 6.52 17.58 10.25
N ILE A 71 6.00 18.70 9.74
CA ILE A 71 5.26 19.68 10.55
C ILE A 71 3.98 19.07 11.09
N ALA A 72 3.19 18.41 10.25
CA ALA A 72 1.94 17.76 10.65
C ALA A 72 2.15 16.65 11.67
N GLY A 73 3.27 15.93 11.59
CA GLY A 73 3.63 14.86 12.50
C GLY A 73 4.10 15.33 13.89
N ALA A 74 4.38 16.62 14.07
CA ALA A 74 4.68 17.24 15.36
C ALA A 74 5.78 16.51 16.17
N GLY A 75 6.82 16.04 15.50
CA GLY A 75 7.95 15.34 16.13
C GLY A 75 7.78 13.82 16.31
N LEU A 76 6.66 13.25 15.87
CA LEU A 76 6.44 11.79 15.90
C LEU A 76 6.96 11.07 14.63
N ASN A 77 7.32 11.83 13.61
CA ASN A 77 7.77 11.28 12.33
C ASN A 77 9.28 11.01 12.34
N ASP A 78 9.67 9.92 11.71
CA ASP A 78 11.03 9.69 11.27
C ASP A 78 11.23 10.27 9.86
N ARG A 79 12.18 11.21 9.72
CA ARG A 79 12.40 11.95 8.49
C ARG A 79 12.82 11.03 7.33
N GLU A 80 13.71 10.09 7.58
CA GLU A 80 14.20 9.17 6.55
C GLU A 80 13.06 8.31 5.99
N THR A 81 12.18 7.84 6.87
CA THR A 81 10.98 7.10 6.47
C THR A 81 10.01 7.96 5.65
N VAL A 82 9.81 9.22 6.04
CA VAL A 82 8.95 10.16 5.32
C VAL A 82 9.49 10.42 3.91
N GLU A 83 10.78 10.72 3.78
CA GLU A 83 11.45 10.91 2.49
C GLU A 83 11.32 9.67 1.60
N PHE A 84 11.60 8.49 2.14
CA PHE A 84 11.47 7.22 1.44
C PHE A 84 10.06 6.99 0.88
N VAL A 85 9.01 7.27 1.66
CA VAL A 85 7.62 7.07 1.24
C VAL A 85 7.21 8.09 0.18
N ILE A 86 7.52 9.37 0.39
CA ILE A 86 7.13 10.47 -0.50
C ILE A 86 7.79 10.33 -1.88
N GLU A 87 9.08 10.00 -1.93
CA GLU A 87 9.79 9.81 -3.19
C GLU A 87 9.24 8.65 -4.03
N ARG A 88 8.66 7.63 -3.40
CA ARG A 88 8.09 6.46 -4.07
C ARG A 88 6.60 6.57 -4.38
N ALA A 89 5.94 7.58 -3.84
CA ALA A 89 4.50 7.76 -4.01
C ALA A 89 4.07 7.89 -5.48
N PRO A 90 4.74 8.65 -6.36
CA PRO A 90 4.36 8.75 -7.77
C PRO A 90 4.26 7.39 -8.46
N ALA A 91 5.28 6.56 -8.36
CA ALA A 91 5.28 5.22 -8.96
C ALA A 91 4.19 4.30 -8.37
N SER A 92 3.88 4.47 -7.09
CA SER A 92 2.79 3.72 -6.44
C SER A 92 1.41 4.16 -6.95
N ILE A 93 1.21 5.45 -7.21
CA ILE A 93 -0.02 5.98 -7.81
C ILE A 93 -0.20 5.47 -9.24
N ASP A 94 0.85 5.46 -10.04
CA ASP A 94 0.82 4.93 -11.41
C ASP A 94 0.38 3.46 -11.39
N ARG A 95 0.98 2.64 -10.52
CA ARG A 95 0.59 1.23 -10.38
C ARG A 95 -0.87 1.06 -9.94
N LEU A 96 -1.36 1.86 -9.00
CA LEU A 96 -2.76 1.83 -8.59
C LEU A 96 -3.68 2.22 -9.75
N SER A 97 -3.30 3.22 -10.54
CA SER A 97 -4.06 3.66 -11.72
C SER A 97 -4.15 2.56 -12.77
N GLU A 98 -3.08 1.81 -13.01
CA GLU A 98 -3.07 0.65 -13.90
C GLU A 98 -4.04 -0.43 -13.41
N LEU A 99 -4.04 -0.76 -12.13
CA LEU A 99 -4.96 -1.75 -11.54
C LEU A 99 -6.42 -1.29 -11.64
N LEU A 100 -6.69 0.00 -11.43
CA LEU A 100 -8.03 0.58 -11.56
C LEU A 100 -8.51 0.61 -13.02
N SER A 101 -7.63 0.89 -13.98
CA SER A 101 -7.99 0.90 -15.39
C SER A 101 -8.42 -0.49 -15.90
N LEU A 102 -7.89 -1.55 -15.33
CA LEU A 102 -8.31 -2.94 -15.63
C LEU A 102 -9.70 -3.27 -15.09
N ILE A 103 -10.20 -2.52 -14.12
CA ILE A 103 -11.53 -2.71 -13.51
C ILE A 103 -12.61 -1.93 -14.27
N HIS A 104 -12.24 -0.83 -14.91
CA HIS A 104 -13.16 0.09 -15.60
C HIS A 104 -13.26 -0.07 -17.12
N ILE A 105 -12.72 -1.13 -17.63
CA ILE A 105 -12.88 -1.47 -19.05
C ILE A 105 -14.23 -2.12 -19.32
#